data_fd53544fbbc2b3ca57d18d5690f1625a
#
_entry.id   fd53544fbbc2b3ca57d18d5690f1625a
#
_cell.length_a   1.000
_cell.length_b   1.000
_cell.length_c   1.000
_cell.angle_alpha   90.00
_cell.angle_beta   90.00
_cell.angle_gamma   90.00
#
_symmetry.space_group_name_H-M   'P 1'
#
loop_
_entity.id
_entity.type
_entity.pdbx_description
1 polymer ?
#
loop_
_entity_poly.entity_id
_entity_poly.type
_entity_poly.pdbx_seq_one_letter_code
_entity_poly.pdbx_strand_id
1 'polypeptide(L)'
;SAFALIGIGYYLALWRPEVPPEPIAAAFAIIFGIVNILGAKKSTSFQSVMVVGLLVLLAWFTGVGLMNIEPANFGGMFSQASGPFVATAGLVIVSYMGLTKVASVAEEVRNPERNIPLGMFLAFGTAILVYTVGTAIMVGVVSADVLAQDGGDLTPVATVARVLVGPWGAVLMTAAAVLAFSSVANAGILSASRYPL
;
A
#
# COMPACT_ATOMS: atom_id res chain seq x y z
N SER A 1 -7.06 4.44 8.69
CA SER A 1 -8.04 3.51 8.05
C SER A 1 -8.91 4.22 7.01
N ALA A 2 -9.46 5.42 7.24
CA ALA A 2 -10.30 6.13 6.26
C ALA A 2 -9.59 6.34 4.91
N PHE A 3 -8.34 6.81 4.95
CA PHE A 3 -7.53 7.00 3.74
C PHE A 3 -7.36 5.70 2.92
N ALA A 4 -7.15 4.57 3.60
CA ALA A 4 -7.02 3.28 2.93
C ALA A 4 -8.34 2.84 2.27
N LEU A 5 -9.48 3.08 2.92
CA LEU A 5 -10.80 2.76 2.36
C LEU A 5 -11.11 3.58 1.10
N ILE A 6 -10.78 4.87 1.11
CA ILE A 6 -10.91 5.75 -0.06
C ILE A 6 -9.98 5.29 -1.18
N GLY A 7 -8.75 4.87 -0.85
CA GLY A 7 -7.80 4.30 -1.80
C GLY A 7 -8.35 3.09 -2.56
N ILE A 8 -9.08 2.19 -1.88
CA ILE A 8 -9.80 1.08 -2.54
C ILE A 8 -10.76 1.63 -3.59
N GLY A 9 -11.50 2.68 -3.24
CA GLY A 9 -12.44 3.34 -4.15
C GLY A 9 -11.78 3.84 -5.43
N TYR A 10 -10.65 4.53 -5.34
CA TYR A 10 -9.92 5.04 -6.51
C TYR A 10 -9.42 3.92 -7.42
N TYR A 11 -8.85 2.85 -6.86
CA TYR A 11 -8.40 1.71 -7.68
C TYR A 11 -9.54 0.97 -8.35
N LEU A 12 -10.69 0.84 -7.71
CA LEU A 12 -11.88 0.22 -8.31
C LEU A 12 -12.56 1.13 -9.34
N ALA A 13 -12.47 2.45 -9.18
CA ALA A 13 -12.97 3.43 -10.16
C ALA A 13 -12.23 3.34 -11.52
N LEU A 14 -11.01 2.77 -11.58
CA LEU A 14 -10.35 2.46 -12.86
C LEU A 14 -11.19 1.55 -13.76
N TRP A 15 -12.06 0.72 -13.19
CA TRP A 15 -12.90 -0.25 -13.88
C TRP A 15 -14.35 0.16 -13.96
N ARG A 16 -14.78 1.04 -13.06
CA ARG A 16 -16.14 1.57 -12.97
C ARG A 16 -16.13 3.07 -12.65
N PRO A 17 -15.77 3.93 -13.62
CA PRO A 17 -15.65 5.38 -13.40
C PRO A 17 -16.97 6.04 -12.98
N GLU A 18 -18.11 5.37 -13.25
CA GLU A 18 -19.44 5.86 -12.90
C GLU A 18 -19.75 5.78 -11.40
N VAL A 19 -18.98 4.99 -10.64
CA VAL A 19 -19.21 4.78 -9.21
C VAL A 19 -18.26 5.67 -8.42
N PRO A 20 -18.76 6.63 -7.62
CA PRO A 20 -17.93 7.44 -6.77
C PRO A 20 -17.17 6.56 -5.74
N PRO A 21 -15.96 6.95 -5.32
CA PRO A 21 -15.14 6.14 -4.41
C PRO A 21 -15.72 6.05 -2.99
N GLU A 22 -16.56 7.02 -2.57
CA GLU A 22 -17.08 7.11 -1.21
C GLU A 22 -18.05 5.95 -0.84
N PRO A 23 -19.05 5.57 -1.67
CA PRO A 23 -19.89 4.41 -1.39
C PRO A 23 -19.11 3.10 -1.31
N ILE A 24 -18.07 2.94 -2.13
CA ILE A 24 -17.19 1.78 -2.10
C ILE A 24 -16.45 1.73 -0.77
N ALA A 25 -15.87 2.86 -0.36
CA ALA A 25 -15.17 2.98 0.92
C ALA A 25 -16.09 2.65 2.11
N ALA A 26 -17.34 3.12 2.09
CA ALA A 26 -18.33 2.84 3.12
C ALA A 26 -18.70 1.33 3.18
N ALA A 27 -18.88 0.70 2.03
CA ALA A 27 -19.16 -0.74 1.96
C ALA A 27 -18.02 -1.57 2.56
N PHE A 28 -16.77 -1.27 2.21
CA PHE A 28 -15.61 -1.93 2.78
C PHE A 28 -15.44 -1.67 4.28
N ALA A 29 -15.76 -0.46 4.76
CA ALA A 29 -15.76 -0.16 6.19
C ALA A 29 -16.73 -1.06 6.96
N ILE A 30 -17.94 -1.26 6.44
CA ILE A 30 -18.96 -2.13 7.02
C ILE A 30 -18.48 -3.59 7.01
N ILE A 31 -17.94 -4.07 5.88
CA ILE A 31 -17.43 -5.44 5.75
C ILE A 31 -16.34 -5.71 6.79
N PHE A 32 -15.34 -4.83 6.90
CA PHE A 32 -14.26 -5.00 7.88
C PHE A 32 -14.74 -4.82 9.32
N GLY A 33 -15.74 -3.96 9.56
CA GLY A 33 -16.40 -3.88 10.86
C GLY A 33 -17.01 -5.22 11.27
N ILE A 34 -17.77 -5.86 10.38
CA ILE A 34 -18.38 -7.18 10.61
C ILE A 34 -17.30 -8.24 10.84
N VAL A 35 -16.24 -8.28 10.00
CA VAL A 35 -15.13 -9.24 10.16
C VAL A 35 -14.47 -9.12 11.52
N ASN A 36 -14.29 -7.90 12.02
CA ASN A 36 -13.70 -7.66 13.34
C ASN A 36 -14.64 -8.06 14.48
N ILE A 37 -15.95 -7.89 14.34
CA ILE A 37 -16.95 -8.36 15.31
C ILE A 37 -16.96 -9.89 15.40
N LEU A 38 -16.71 -10.60 14.29
CA LEU A 38 -16.64 -12.06 14.26
C LEU A 38 -15.44 -12.68 15.01
N GLY A 39 -14.51 -11.83 15.46
CA GLY A 39 -13.43 -12.18 16.37
C GLY A 39 -12.02 -11.96 15.81
N ALA A 40 -11.13 -11.55 16.68
CA ALA A 40 -9.74 -11.17 16.36
C ALA A 40 -8.94 -12.29 15.67
N LYS A 41 -9.13 -13.55 16.05
CA LYS A 41 -8.42 -14.69 15.44
C LYS A 41 -8.74 -14.85 13.95
N LYS A 42 -10.01 -14.70 13.56
CA LYS A 42 -10.44 -14.78 12.16
C LYS A 42 -9.92 -13.56 11.38
N SER A 43 -9.96 -12.38 11.98
CA SER A 43 -9.42 -11.15 11.40
C SER A 43 -7.92 -11.24 11.14
N THR A 44 -7.12 -11.79 12.06
CA THR A 44 -5.66 -11.97 11.90
C THR A 44 -5.32 -12.98 10.82
N SER A 45 -6.06 -14.09 10.73
CA SER A 45 -5.84 -15.09 9.68
C SER A 45 -6.15 -14.51 8.29
N PHE A 46 -7.25 -13.79 8.17
CA PHE A 46 -7.64 -13.06 6.94
C PHE A 46 -6.58 -12.02 6.56
N GLN A 47 -6.07 -11.27 7.53
CA GLN A 47 -4.97 -10.33 7.37
C GLN A 47 -3.73 -10.99 6.76
N SER A 48 -3.32 -12.15 7.27
CA SER A 48 -2.13 -12.86 6.79
C SER A 48 -2.27 -13.28 5.33
N VAL A 49 -3.45 -13.76 4.93
CA VAL A 49 -3.73 -14.14 3.53
C VAL A 49 -3.64 -12.92 2.60
N MET A 50 -4.20 -11.78 3.01
CA MET A 50 -4.13 -10.54 2.23
C MET A 50 -2.68 -10.07 2.04
N VAL A 51 -1.87 -10.13 3.11
CA VAL A 51 -0.46 -9.70 3.06
C VAL A 51 0.38 -10.63 2.18
N VAL A 52 0.21 -11.93 2.29
CA VAL A 52 0.92 -12.90 1.44
C VAL A 52 0.54 -12.69 -0.03
N GLY A 53 -0.74 -12.56 -0.33
CA GLY A 53 -1.21 -12.28 -1.69
C GLY A 53 -0.63 -10.98 -2.26
N LEU A 54 -0.62 -9.93 -1.46
CA LEU A 54 0.02 -8.66 -1.82
C LEU A 54 1.51 -8.84 -2.13
N LEU A 55 2.27 -9.50 -1.26
CA LEU A 55 3.71 -9.70 -1.45
C LEU A 55 4.03 -10.50 -2.70
N VAL A 56 3.22 -11.51 -3.03
CA VAL A 56 3.36 -12.28 -4.28
C VAL A 56 3.17 -11.39 -5.51
N LEU A 57 2.12 -10.54 -5.50
CA LEU A 57 1.87 -9.63 -6.61
C LEU A 57 2.94 -8.54 -6.73
N LEU A 58 3.45 -8.03 -5.61
CA LEU A 58 4.57 -7.08 -5.62
C LEU A 58 5.87 -7.73 -6.08
N ALA A 59 6.16 -8.99 -5.72
CA ALA A 59 7.32 -9.72 -6.20
C ALA A 59 7.25 -9.92 -7.72
N TRP A 60 6.06 -10.27 -8.25
CA TRP A 60 5.84 -10.34 -9.68
C TRP A 60 6.08 -8.98 -10.36
N PHE A 61 5.48 -7.91 -9.85
CA PHE A 61 5.67 -6.54 -10.37
C PHE A 61 7.15 -6.13 -10.36
N THR A 62 7.86 -6.44 -9.27
CA THR A 62 9.29 -6.18 -9.14
C THR A 62 10.10 -6.94 -10.18
N GLY A 63 9.82 -8.24 -10.36
CA GLY A 63 10.53 -9.07 -11.33
C GLY A 63 10.36 -8.56 -12.77
N VAL A 64 9.12 -8.24 -13.18
CA VAL A 64 8.85 -7.71 -14.52
C VAL A 64 9.39 -6.28 -14.68
N GLY A 65 9.20 -5.45 -13.64
CA GLY A 65 9.60 -4.05 -13.69
C GLY A 65 11.11 -3.86 -13.81
N LEU A 66 11.90 -4.60 -13.04
CA LEU A 66 13.37 -4.51 -13.10
C LEU A 66 13.95 -4.82 -14.47
N MET A 67 13.28 -5.68 -15.25
CA MET A 67 13.71 -6.04 -16.61
C MET A 67 13.40 -4.96 -17.65
N ASN A 68 12.56 -3.98 -17.31
CA ASN A 68 12.07 -2.94 -18.22
C ASN A 68 12.43 -1.52 -17.76
N ILE A 69 13.41 -1.37 -16.87
CA ILE A 69 13.90 -0.07 -16.44
C ILE A 69 14.70 0.57 -17.58
N GLU A 70 14.34 1.80 -17.92
CA GLU A 70 15.09 2.66 -18.83
C GLU A 70 15.95 3.64 -18.03
N PRO A 71 17.29 3.52 -18.05
CA PRO A 71 18.17 4.41 -17.28
C PRO A 71 18.02 5.90 -17.63
N ALA A 72 17.58 6.20 -18.85
CA ALA A 72 17.33 7.57 -19.31
C ALA A 72 16.26 8.29 -18.47
N ASN A 73 15.28 7.57 -17.91
CA ASN A 73 14.21 8.13 -17.09
C ASN A 73 14.71 8.68 -15.74
N PHE A 74 15.91 8.32 -15.31
CA PHE A 74 16.56 8.88 -14.11
C PHE A 74 17.31 10.18 -14.39
N GLY A 75 17.34 10.63 -15.65
CA GLY A 75 17.96 11.90 -16.04
C GLY A 75 17.32 13.08 -15.28
N GLY A 76 18.16 13.92 -14.66
CA GLY A 76 17.66 15.09 -13.91
C GLY A 76 17.14 14.83 -12.49
N MET A 77 17.19 13.58 -11.99
CA MET A 77 16.69 13.21 -10.65
C MET A 77 17.26 14.09 -9.52
N PHE A 78 18.51 14.54 -9.64
CA PHE A 78 19.20 15.38 -8.64
C PHE A 78 19.23 16.87 -8.99
N SER A 79 18.59 17.28 -10.08
CA SER A 79 18.54 18.69 -10.52
C SER A 79 17.40 19.49 -9.88
N GLN A 80 16.48 18.83 -9.19
CA GLN A 80 15.32 19.46 -8.56
C GLN A 80 15.69 20.24 -7.30
N ALA A 81 14.92 21.29 -7.00
CA ALA A 81 15.10 22.09 -5.79
C ALA A 81 14.89 21.25 -4.51
N SER A 82 15.61 21.61 -3.44
CA SER A 82 15.56 20.90 -2.15
C SER A 82 14.19 20.95 -1.43
N GLY A 83 13.36 21.93 -1.72
CA GLY A 83 12.04 22.09 -1.10
C GLY A 83 11.09 20.92 -1.30
N PRO A 84 10.83 20.45 -2.53
CA PRO A 84 10.01 19.27 -2.80
C PRO A 84 10.56 18.00 -2.15
N PHE A 85 11.88 17.86 -2.06
CA PHE A 85 12.52 16.73 -1.40
C PHE A 85 12.16 16.64 0.09
N VAL A 86 12.24 17.74 0.82
CA VAL A 86 11.91 17.79 2.26
C VAL A 86 10.42 17.50 2.48
N ALA A 87 9.54 18.05 1.65
CA ALA A 87 8.10 17.77 1.73
C ALA A 87 7.79 16.28 1.49
N THR A 88 8.42 15.68 0.48
CA THR A 88 8.29 14.24 0.18
C THR A 88 8.83 13.38 1.33
N ALA A 89 9.96 13.73 1.91
CA ALA A 89 10.50 13.03 3.08
C ALA A 89 9.52 13.05 4.27
N GLY A 90 8.85 14.19 4.50
CA GLY A 90 7.77 14.29 5.51
C GLY A 90 6.61 13.33 5.23
N LEU A 91 6.14 13.23 3.98
CA LEU A 91 5.09 12.29 3.59
C LEU A 91 5.51 10.83 3.77
N VAL A 92 6.76 10.50 3.44
CA VAL A 92 7.31 9.15 3.64
C VAL A 92 7.33 8.79 5.12
N ILE A 93 7.74 9.69 6.02
CA ILE A 93 7.72 9.47 7.46
C ILE A 93 6.31 9.14 7.95
N VAL A 94 5.29 9.89 7.49
CA VAL A 94 3.89 9.62 7.83
C VAL A 94 3.45 8.21 7.41
N SER A 95 3.96 7.69 6.31
CA SER A 95 3.66 6.33 5.83
C SER A 95 4.13 5.24 6.79
N TYR A 96 5.15 5.52 7.60
CA TYR A 96 5.68 4.59 8.62
C TYR A 96 5.01 4.70 9.99
N MET A 97 4.13 5.67 10.22
CA MET A 97 3.47 5.85 11.53
C MET A 97 2.58 4.67 11.95
N GLY A 98 2.24 3.78 11.03
CA GLY A 98 1.51 2.54 11.32
C GLY A 98 2.26 1.54 12.22
N LEU A 99 3.60 1.61 12.28
CA LEU A 99 4.41 0.70 13.08
C LEU A 99 4.16 0.82 14.59
N THR A 100 3.81 1.99 15.07
CA THR A 100 3.52 2.23 16.50
C THR A 100 2.24 1.54 16.98
N LYS A 101 1.33 1.18 16.06
CA LYS A 101 0.07 0.48 16.39
C LYS A 101 0.26 -0.96 16.84
N VAL A 102 1.45 -1.55 16.64
CA VAL A 102 1.76 -2.90 17.12
C VAL A 102 1.64 -2.99 18.65
N ALA A 103 1.89 -1.90 19.38
CA ALA A 103 1.73 -1.86 20.82
C ALA A 103 0.30 -2.18 21.29
N SER A 104 -0.73 -1.83 20.51
CA SER A 104 -2.13 -2.10 20.87
C SER A 104 -2.55 -3.57 20.82
N VAL A 105 -1.75 -4.42 20.19
CA VAL A 105 -1.98 -5.87 20.07
C VAL A 105 -0.92 -6.71 20.78
N ALA A 106 -0.07 -6.06 21.59
CA ALA A 106 1.06 -6.72 22.26
C ALA A 106 0.65 -7.87 23.19
N GLU A 107 -0.50 -7.76 23.84
CA GLU A 107 -1.05 -8.77 24.77
C GLU A 107 -1.40 -10.10 24.07
N GLU A 108 -1.63 -10.08 22.75
CA GLU A 108 -1.97 -11.30 22.00
C GLU A 108 -0.75 -11.99 21.41
N VAL A 109 0.43 -11.37 21.49
CA VAL A 109 1.66 -11.88 20.90
C VAL A 109 2.33 -12.88 21.86
N ARG A 110 2.65 -14.07 21.36
CA ARG A 110 3.49 -15.04 22.09
C ARG A 110 4.92 -14.50 22.21
N ASN A 111 5.50 -14.54 23.42
CA ASN A 111 6.83 -14.01 23.71
C ASN A 111 7.02 -12.58 23.18
N PRO A 112 6.22 -11.59 23.66
CA PRO A 112 6.15 -10.25 23.08
C PRO A 112 7.49 -9.53 23.08
N GLU A 113 8.32 -9.72 24.13
CA GLU A 113 9.63 -9.10 24.27
C GLU A 113 10.60 -9.39 23.11
N ARG A 114 10.46 -10.57 22.48
CA ARG A 114 11.27 -10.99 21.33
C ARG A 114 10.56 -10.78 20.01
N ASN A 115 9.28 -11.19 19.93
CA ASN A 115 8.57 -11.28 18.66
C ASN A 115 8.07 -9.91 18.18
N ILE A 116 7.77 -8.95 19.09
CA ILE A 116 7.37 -7.61 18.69
C ILE A 116 8.54 -6.87 18.04
N PRO A 117 9.73 -6.72 18.67
CA PRO A 117 10.83 -6.05 18.02
C PRO A 117 11.24 -6.71 16.70
N LEU A 118 11.32 -8.04 16.67
CA LEU A 118 11.67 -8.77 15.46
C LEU A 118 10.67 -8.53 14.33
N GLY A 119 9.38 -8.59 14.62
CA GLY A 119 8.31 -8.31 13.67
C GLY A 119 8.35 -6.87 13.15
N MET A 120 8.62 -5.90 14.03
CA MET A 120 8.77 -4.50 13.65
C MET A 120 9.96 -4.27 12.72
N PHE A 121 11.13 -4.84 13.03
CA PHE A 121 12.32 -4.72 12.18
C PHE A 121 12.13 -5.39 10.82
N LEU A 122 11.53 -6.58 10.78
CA LEU A 122 11.23 -7.27 9.52
C LEU A 122 10.21 -6.48 8.68
N ALA A 123 9.14 -5.97 9.29
CA ALA A 123 8.15 -5.16 8.61
C ALA A 123 8.75 -3.85 8.06
N PHE A 124 9.59 -3.18 8.86
CA PHE A 124 10.28 -1.97 8.46
C PHE A 124 11.26 -2.22 7.30
N GLY A 125 12.09 -3.26 7.41
CA GLY A 125 13.01 -3.64 6.33
C GLY A 125 12.28 -4.01 5.02
N THR A 126 11.19 -4.76 5.12
CA THR A 126 10.34 -5.09 3.96
C THR A 126 9.72 -3.83 3.36
N ALA A 127 9.22 -2.91 4.17
CA ALA A 127 8.64 -1.66 3.69
C ALA A 127 9.67 -0.77 2.99
N ILE A 128 10.88 -0.63 3.54
CA ILE A 128 11.97 0.11 2.89
C ILE A 128 12.28 -0.50 1.52
N LEU A 129 12.43 -1.82 1.46
CA LEU A 129 12.76 -2.51 0.22
C LEU A 129 11.66 -2.30 -0.83
N VAL A 130 10.39 -2.55 -0.47
CA VAL A 130 9.24 -2.40 -1.36
C VAL A 130 9.09 -0.97 -1.84
N TYR A 131 9.23 0.03 -0.97
CA TYR A 131 9.10 1.43 -1.36
C TYR A 131 10.25 1.88 -2.25
N THR A 132 11.49 1.53 -1.91
CA THR A 132 12.66 1.93 -2.70
C THR A 132 12.64 1.29 -4.09
N VAL A 133 12.47 -0.03 -4.14
CA VAL A 133 12.47 -0.76 -5.41
C VAL A 133 11.22 -0.43 -6.23
N GLY A 134 10.06 -0.36 -5.59
CA GLY A 134 8.80 -0.01 -6.27
C GLY A 134 8.85 1.38 -6.89
N THR A 135 9.34 2.39 -6.15
CA THR A 135 9.48 3.75 -6.67
C THR A 135 10.51 3.82 -7.80
N ALA A 136 11.64 3.12 -7.66
CA ALA A 136 12.66 3.04 -8.70
C ALA A 136 12.09 2.43 -10.00
N ILE A 137 11.29 1.37 -9.89
CA ILE A 137 10.60 0.77 -11.05
C ILE A 137 9.60 1.76 -11.66
N MET A 138 8.78 2.40 -10.84
CA MET A 138 7.78 3.34 -11.35
C MET A 138 8.43 4.48 -12.15
N VAL A 139 9.46 5.11 -11.61
CA VAL A 139 10.19 6.20 -12.30
C VAL A 139 11.02 5.66 -13.46
N GLY A 140 11.60 4.46 -13.32
CA GLY A 140 12.43 3.86 -14.36
C GLY A 140 11.66 3.36 -15.59
N VAL A 141 10.39 2.99 -15.42
CA VAL A 141 9.54 2.49 -16.53
C VAL A 141 8.71 3.62 -17.16
N VAL A 142 8.22 4.56 -16.34
CA VAL A 142 7.40 5.69 -16.80
C VAL A 142 8.04 6.98 -16.30
N SER A 143 8.26 7.95 -17.20
CA SER A 143 8.87 9.20 -16.80
C SER A 143 8.05 9.92 -15.72
N ALA A 144 8.74 10.62 -14.82
CA ALA A 144 8.10 11.34 -13.71
C ALA A 144 7.09 12.39 -14.21
N ASP A 145 7.33 13.01 -15.37
CA ASP A 145 6.44 14.00 -15.98
C ASP A 145 5.09 13.40 -16.35
N VAL A 146 5.06 12.17 -16.83
CA VAL A 146 3.81 11.44 -17.16
C VAL A 146 3.02 11.11 -15.90
N LEU A 147 3.70 10.69 -14.83
CA LEU A 147 3.05 10.39 -13.55
C LEU A 147 2.55 11.65 -12.81
N ALA A 148 3.12 12.81 -13.12
CA ALA A 148 2.74 14.09 -12.52
C ALA A 148 1.66 14.86 -13.28
N GLN A 149 1.24 14.40 -14.49
CA GLN A 149 0.20 15.06 -15.28
C GLN A 149 -1.15 15.13 -14.53
N ASP A 150 -1.94 16.15 -14.83
CA ASP A 150 -3.31 16.37 -14.33
C ASP A 150 -3.45 16.34 -12.79
N GLY A 151 -2.43 16.78 -12.07
CA GLY A 151 -2.46 16.81 -10.60
C GLY A 151 -1.93 15.54 -9.92
N GLY A 152 -1.34 14.64 -10.69
CA GLY A 152 -0.72 13.40 -10.23
C GLY A 152 -1.61 12.17 -10.39
N ASP A 153 -1.01 11.09 -10.83
CA ASP A 153 -1.69 9.79 -10.95
C ASP A 153 -2.00 9.23 -9.55
N LEU A 154 -3.27 9.02 -9.25
CA LEU A 154 -3.72 8.44 -7.98
C LEU A 154 -3.56 6.91 -7.91
N THR A 155 -3.19 6.28 -9.04
CA THR A 155 -3.02 4.82 -9.18
C THR A 155 -1.72 4.46 -9.90
N PRO A 156 -0.58 5.07 -9.56
CA PRO A 156 0.65 5.01 -10.37
C PRO A 156 1.17 3.59 -10.57
N VAL A 157 1.01 2.71 -9.59
CA VAL A 157 1.45 1.31 -9.71
C VAL A 157 0.65 0.56 -10.79
N ALA A 158 -0.66 0.81 -10.87
CA ALA A 158 -1.50 0.19 -11.91
C ALA A 158 -1.20 0.77 -13.30
N THR A 159 -0.91 2.06 -13.39
CA THR A 159 -0.49 2.72 -14.63
C THR A 159 0.82 2.13 -15.16
N VAL A 160 1.84 2.03 -14.31
CA VAL A 160 3.13 1.41 -14.68
C VAL A 160 2.96 -0.05 -15.08
N ALA A 161 2.18 -0.83 -14.33
CA ALA A 161 1.91 -2.22 -14.68
C ALA A 161 1.16 -2.37 -16.01
N ARG A 162 0.29 -1.39 -16.35
CA ARG A 162 -0.37 -1.34 -17.66
C ARG A 162 0.65 -1.11 -18.79
N VAL A 163 1.63 -0.28 -18.57
CA VAL A 163 2.73 -0.05 -19.54
C VAL A 163 3.56 -1.33 -19.73
N LEU A 164 3.87 -2.04 -18.63
CA LEU A 164 4.70 -3.25 -18.63
C LEU A 164 4.03 -4.45 -19.33
N VAL A 165 2.77 -4.74 -19.03
CA VAL A 165 2.09 -6.00 -19.43
C VAL A 165 0.66 -5.75 -19.95
N GLY A 166 0.33 -4.53 -20.30
CA GLY A 166 -0.99 -4.18 -20.82
C GLY A 166 -2.09 -4.22 -19.76
N PRO A 167 -3.37 -4.38 -20.17
CA PRO A 167 -4.52 -4.32 -19.27
C PRO A 167 -4.45 -5.32 -18.10
N TRP A 168 -3.87 -6.49 -18.32
CA TRP A 168 -3.72 -7.51 -17.27
C TRP A 168 -2.80 -7.05 -16.14
N GLY A 169 -1.75 -6.27 -16.46
CA GLY A 169 -0.90 -5.66 -15.44
C GLY A 169 -1.69 -4.72 -14.52
N ALA A 170 -2.54 -3.87 -15.10
CA ALA A 170 -3.40 -2.99 -14.33
C ALA A 170 -4.39 -3.78 -13.44
N VAL A 171 -4.97 -4.90 -13.93
CA VAL A 171 -5.83 -5.78 -13.12
C VAL A 171 -5.09 -6.33 -11.91
N LEU A 172 -3.90 -6.90 -12.15
CA LEU A 172 -3.09 -7.51 -11.08
C LEU A 172 -2.68 -6.47 -10.02
N MET A 173 -2.25 -5.28 -10.44
CA MET A 173 -1.86 -4.23 -9.50
C MET A 173 -3.06 -3.56 -8.82
N THR A 174 -4.22 -3.49 -9.46
CA THR A 174 -5.47 -3.12 -8.78
C THR A 174 -5.80 -4.12 -7.68
N ALA A 175 -5.70 -5.42 -7.96
CA ALA A 175 -5.91 -6.45 -6.94
C ALA A 175 -4.89 -6.32 -5.79
N ALA A 176 -3.61 -6.09 -6.08
CA ALA A 176 -2.58 -5.85 -5.07
C ALA A 176 -2.90 -4.63 -4.19
N ALA A 177 -3.33 -3.52 -4.81
CA ALA A 177 -3.70 -2.30 -4.10
C ALA A 177 -4.93 -2.52 -3.20
N VAL A 178 -5.95 -3.23 -3.70
CA VAL A 178 -7.14 -3.58 -2.89
C VAL A 178 -6.73 -4.46 -1.70
N LEU A 179 -5.86 -5.44 -1.89
CA LEU A 179 -5.33 -6.27 -0.78
C LEU A 179 -4.55 -5.42 0.24
N ALA A 180 -3.68 -4.52 -0.23
CA ALA A 180 -2.88 -3.64 0.62
C ALA A 180 -3.77 -2.73 1.46
N PHE A 181 -4.67 -1.99 0.83
CA PHE A 181 -5.57 -1.06 1.51
C PHE A 181 -6.56 -1.79 2.43
N SER A 182 -7.05 -2.95 2.01
CA SER A 182 -7.92 -3.81 2.84
C SER A 182 -7.21 -4.27 4.10
N SER A 183 -5.94 -4.68 3.97
CA SER A 183 -5.08 -5.06 5.09
C SER A 183 -4.92 -3.90 6.08
N VAL A 184 -4.57 -2.70 5.58
CA VAL A 184 -4.41 -1.49 6.41
C VAL A 184 -5.72 -1.07 7.07
N ALA A 185 -6.84 -1.12 6.34
CA ALA A 185 -8.15 -0.77 6.88
C ALA A 185 -8.58 -1.72 7.99
N ASN A 186 -8.47 -3.04 7.75
CA ASN A 186 -8.79 -4.08 8.72
C ASN A 186 -7.95 -3.96 9.99
N ALA A 187 -6.63 -3.83 9.86
CA ALA A 187 -5.72 -3.64 10.98
C ALA A 187 -6.03 -2.34 11.76
N GLY A 188 -6.38 -1.27 11.06
CA GLY A 188 -6.76 -0.01 11.67
C GLY A 188 -8.06 -0.05 12.46
N ILE A 189 -9.07 -0.80 11.99
CA ILE A 189 -10.34 -1.01 12.68
C ILE A 189 -10.11 -1.89 13.93
N LEU A 190 -9.34 -2.98 13.79
CA LEU A 190 -8.98 -3.87 14.89
C LEU A 190 -8.25 -3.09 16.00
N SER A 191 -7.26 -2.28 15.64
CA SER A 191 -6.53 -1.45 16.59
C SER A 191 -7.45 -0.43 17.27
N ALA A 192 -8.31 0.26 16.52
CA ALA A 192 -9.21 1.29 17.05
C ALA A 192 -10.25 0.72 18.02
N SER A 193 -10.69 -0.53 17.82
CA SER A 193 -11.67 -1.17 18.71
C SER A 193 -11.14 -1.45 20.13
N ARG A 194 -9.84 -1.31 20.35
CA ARG A 194 -9.16 -1.58 21.64
C ARG A 194 -8.77 -0.31 22.41
N TYR A 195 -8.98 0.88 21.84
CA TYR A 195 -8.65 2.14 22.49
C TYR A 195 -9.65 2.67 23.54
N PRO A 196 -10.92 2.27 23.60
CA PRO A 196 -11.92 2.95 24.46
C PRO A 196 -11.95 2.51 25.91
N LEU A 197 -11.07 1.66 26.36
CA LEU A 197 -11.04 1.17 27.73
C LEU A 197 -9.70 1.45 28.41
#